data_db9fac35c376b4a0ed9144bc643f9e8e
#
_entry.id   db9fac35c376b4a0ed9144bc643f9e8e
#
_cell.length_a   1.000
_cell.length_b   1.000
_cell.length_c   1.000
_cell.angle_alpha   90.00
_cell.angle_beta   90.00
_cell.angle_gamma   90.00
#
_symmetry.space_group_name_H-M   'P 1'
#
loop_
_entity.id
_entity.type
_entity.pdbx_description
1 polymer ?
#
loop_
_entity_poly.entity_id
_entity_poly.type
_entity_poly.pdbx_seq_one_letter_code
_entity_poly.pdbx_strand_id
1 'polypeptide(L)'
;VVLTKGGTEPVGVDIELMQRGNKHIAPRFFTLDECVQIDRSYDPDKTFTQIWTLKEAFLKCIGSGVGKDLKRFTIHIDDENIRIDNRINRNFYYFKEYDVSGYKLSVCSEDNRFSETLEDTK
;
A
#
# COMPACT_ATOMS: atom_id res chain seq x y z
N VAL A 1 -0.49 18.38 -1.10
CA VAL A 1 -1.15 17.54 -0.10
C VAL A 1 -0.16 17.18 1.00
N VAL A 2 -0.56 17.42 2.24
CA VAL A 2 0.25 17.05 3.41
C VAL A 2 -0.28 15.73 3.94
N LEU A 3 0.57 14.70 3.96
CA LEU A 3 0.18 13.36 4.33
C LEU A 3 0.84 12.87 5.62
N THR A 4 1.95 13.47 6.01
CA THR A 4 2.64 13.15 7.27
C THR A 4 2.92 14.43 8.04
N LYS A 5 3.00 14.33 9.35
CA LYS A 5 3.20 15.48 10.23
C LYS A 5 4.66 15.56 10.65
N GLY A 6 5.35 16.59 10.15
CA GLY A 6 6.69 16.96 10.64
C GLY A 6 7.80 15.96 10.35
N GLY A 7 7.56 14.99 9.48
CA GLY A 7 8.57 14.00 9.13
C GLY A 7 9.51 14.49 8.05
N THR A 8 10.77 14.09 8.13
CA THR A 8 11.76 14.30 7.08
C THR A 8 12.08 12.98 6.36
N GLU A 9 11.52 11.89 6.82
CA GLU A 9 11.72 10.58 6.25
C GLU A 9 11.04 10.47 4.88
N PRO A 10 11.57 9.61 3.99
CA PRO A 10 10.93 9.37 2.70
C PRO A 10 9.48 8.90 2.85
N VAL A 11 8.66 9.34 1.94
CA VAL A 11 7.24 8.98 1.88
C VAL A 11 6.94 8.43 0.50
N GLY A 12 6.22 7.33 0.47
CA GLY A 12 5.69 6.77 -0.78
C GLY A 12 4.19 6.93 -0.81
N VAL A 13 3.66 7.37 -1.95
CA VAL A 13 2.23 7.59 -2.16
C VAL A 13 1.82 6.93 -3.45
N ASP A 14 0.72 6.21 -3.42
CA ASP A 14 0.10 5.66 -4.62
C ASP A 14 -1.41 5.86 -4.58
N ILE A 15 -1.99 6.16 -5.74
CA ILE A 15 -3.43 6.29 -5.88
C ILE A 15 -3.89 5.43 -7.05
N GLU A 16 -4.93 4.64 -6.82
CA GLU A 16 -5.47 3.74 -7.82
C GLU A 16 -6.99 3.84 -7.88
N LEU A 17 -7.52 3.81 -9.09
CA LEU A 17 -8.96 3.73 -9.29
C LEU A 17 -9.46 2.36 -8.86
N MET A 18 -10.54 2.34 -8.09
CA MET A 18 -11.20 1.10 -7.71
C MET A 18 -11.82 0.47 -8.94
N GLN A 19 -11.23 -0.62 -9.43
CA GLN A 19 -11.68 -1.32 -10.63
C GLN A 19 -12.08 -2.75 -10.28
N ARG A 20 -12.96 -3.31 -11.12
CA ARG A 20 -13.36 -4.70 -10.98
C ARG A 20 -12.78 -5.53 -12.11
N GLY A 21 -12.63 -6.83 -11.84
CA GLY A 21 -12.16 -7.77 -12.85
C GLY A 21 -10.66 -7.95 -12.93
N ASN A 22 -9.88 -7.28 -12.09
CA ASN A 22 -8.42 -7.35 -12.13
C ASN A 22 -7.82 -8.38 -11.16
N LYS A 23 -8.63 -8.92 -10.25
CA LYS A 23 -8.09 -9.86 -9.23
C LYS A 23 -7.42 -11.10 -9.83
N HIS A 24 -7.80 -11.48 -11.04
CA HIS A 24 -7.26 -12.67 -11.70
C HIS A 24 -5.78 -12.56 -12.05
N ILE A 25 -5.24 -11.34 -12.10
CA ILE A 25 -3.81 -11.15 -12.39
C ILE A 25 -2.95 -11.22 -11.11
N ALA A 26 -3.56 -11.32 -9.93
CA ALA A 26 -2.83 -11.32 -8.67
C ALA A 26 -1.69 -12.35 -8.62
N PRO A 27 -1.87 -13.61 -9.06
CA PRO A 27 -0.79 -14.59 -8.97
C PRO A 27 0.47 -14.22 -9.77
N ARG A 28 0.34 -13.32 -10.75
CA ARG A 28 1.50 -12.89 -11.54
C ARG A 28 2.39 -11.89 -10.79
N PHE A 29 1.80 -11.13 -9.87
CA PHE A 29 2.49 -10.01 -9.24
C PHE A 29 2.57 -10.11 -7.73
N PHE A 30 1.67 -10.87 -7.10
CA PHE A 30 1.54 -10.91 -5.65
C PHE A 30 2.06 -12.22 -5.07
N THR A 31 2.38 -12.18 -3.78
CA THR A 31 2.79 -13.38 -3.06
C THR A 31 1.58 -14.29 -2.85
N LEU A 32 1.86 -15.56 -2.51
CA LEU A 32 0.79 -16.52 -2.23
C LEU A 32 -0.11 -16.03 -1.08
N ASP A 33 0.47 -15.50 -0.02
CA ASP A 33 -0.29 -15.00 1.12
C ASP A 33 -1.23 -13.87 0.72
N GLU A 34 -0.77 -12.99 -0.16
CA GLU A 34 -1.62 -11.91 -0.67
C GLU A 34 -2.76 -12.45 -1.54
N CYS A 35 -2.47 -13.42 -2.36
CA CYS A 35 -3.52 -14.07 -3.17
C CYS A 35 -4.57 -14.73 -2.29
N VAL A 36 -4.16 -15.37 -1.20
CA VAL A 36 -5.10 -15.98 -0.24
C VAL A 36 -5.96 -14.91 0.42
N GLN A 37 -5.37 -13.78 0.81
CA GLN A 37 -6.13 -12.68 1.39
C GLN A 37 -7.20 -12.16 0.42
N ILE A 38 -6.85 -12.02 -0.86
CA ILE A 38 -7.79 -11.58 -1.88
C ILE A 38 -8.94 -12.58 -2.01
N ASP A 39 -8.62 -13.86 -2.13
CA ASP A 39 -9.62 -14.91 -2.34
C ASP A 39 -10.58 -15.04 -1.15
N ARG A 40 -10.11 -14.78 0.06
CA ARG A 40 -10.91 -14.86 1.28
C ARG A 40 -11.63 -13.57 1.61
N SER A 41 -11.38 -12.51 0.86
CA SER A 41 -11.96 -11.21 1.11
C SER A 41 -13.46 -11.19 0.81
N TYR A 42 -14.20 -10.38 1.55
CA TYR A 42 -15.60 -10.10 1.27
C TYR A 42 -15.78 -9.45 -0.11
N ASP A 43 -14.84 -8.59 -0.49
CA ASP A 43 -14.82 -7.95 -1.82
C ASP A 43 -13.43 -8.13 -2.42
N PRO A 44 -13.19 -9.22 -3.16
CA PRO A 44 -11.85 -9.51 -3.69
C PRO A 44 -11.28 -8.44 -4.60
N ASP A 45 -12.09 -7.80 -5.44
CA ASP A 45 -11.59 -6.74 -6.31
C ASP A 45 -11.10 -5.53 -5.52
N LYS A 46 -11.84 -5.18 -4.47
CA LYS A 46 -11.42 -4.10 -3.58
C LYS A 46 -10.11 -4.43 -2.87
N THR A 47 -10.00 -5.64 -2.37
CA THR A 47 -8.78 -6.08 -1.67
C THR A 47 -7.60 -6.13 -2.62
N PHE A 48 -7.80 -6.56 -3.86
CA PHE A 48 -6.76 -6.52 -4.88
C PHE A 48 -6.23 -5.09 -5.05
N THR A 49 -7.11 -4.12 -5.26
CA THR A 49 -6.71 -2.73 -5.44
C THR A 49 -6.02 -2.19 -4.20
N GLN A 50 -6.51 -2.53 -3.02
CA GLN A 50 -5.92 -2.13 -1.76
C GLN A 50 -4.47 -2.64 -1.65
N ILE A 51 -4.25 -3.91 -1.88
CA ILE A 51 -2.91 -4.50 -1.81
C ILE A 51 -2.00 -3.87 -2.87
N TRP A 52 -2.51 -3.67 -4.07
CA TRP A 52 -1.73 -3.05 -5.14
C TRP A 52 -1.22 -1.67 -4.74
N THR A 53 -2.11 -0.79 -4.23
CA THR A 53 -1.72 0.56 -3.82
C THR A 53 -0.71 0.54 -2.67
N LEU A 54 -0.90 -0.36 -1.72
CA LEU A 54 0.01 -0.48 -0.58
C LEU A 54 1.41 -0.93 -1.04
N LYS A 55 1.47 -1.87 -1.97
CA LYS A 55 2.74 -2.35 -2.50
C LYS A 55 3.46 -1.26 -3.30
N GLU A 56 2.72 -0.54 -4.13
CA GLU A 56 3.29 0.56 -4.90
C GLU A 56 3.76 1.70 -3.98
N ALA A 57 2.98 2.04 -2.97
CA ALA A 57 3.37 3.06 -2.00
C ALA A 57 4.66 2.67 -1.27
N PHE A 58 4.79 1.41 -0.89
CA PHE A 58 6.02 0.92 -0.27
C PHE A 58 7.22 1.07 -1.20
N LEU A 59 7.09 0.64 -2.46
CA LEU A 59 8.20 0.75 -3.42
C LEU A 59 8.61 2.20 -3.62
N LYS A 60 7.66 3.12 -3.69
CA LYS A 60 7.96 4.54 -3.82
C LYS A 60 8.63 5.09 -2.57
N CYS A 61 8.26 4.58 -1.41
CA CYS A 61 8.87 5.00 -0.13
C CYS A 61 10.34 4.60 -0.06
N ILE A 62 10.68 3.38 -0.46
CA ILE A 62 12.06 2.90 -0.38
C ILE A 62 12.92 3.41 -1.55
N GLY A 63 12.31 3.95 -2.59
CA GLY A 63 13.01 4.63 -3.65
C GLY A 63 13.54 3.71 -4.75
N SER A 64 14.34 4.30 -5.63
CA SER A 64 14.91 3.60 -6.78
C SER A 64 16.02 2.63 -6.36
N GLY A 65 16.29 1.64 -7.19
CA GLY A 65 17.36 0.67 -6.98
C GLY A 65 16.89 -0.68 -6.47
N VAL A 66 15.66 -0.78 -6.01
CA VAL A 66 15.09 -2.05 -5.54
C VAL A 66 14.45 -2.83 -6.68
N GLY A 67 14.06 -2.15 -7.75
CA GLY A 67 13.29 -2.75 -8.83
C GLY A 67 11.83 -2.91 -8.46
N LYS A 68 11.07 -3.55 -9.37
CA LYS A 68 9.63 -3.73 -9.19
C LYS A 68 9.25 -5.18 -8.93
N ASP A 69 10.08 -5.92 -8.22
CA ASP A 69 9.72 -7.28 -7.86
C ASP A 69 8.76 -7.25 -6.66
N LEU A 70 7.48 -7.24 -6.95
CA LEU A 70 6.43 -7.16 -5.95
C LEU A 70 6.35 -8.42 -5.08
N LYS A 71 7.03 -9.50 -5.45
CA LYS A 71 7.01 -10.74 -4.67
C LYS A 71 8.08 -10.82 -3.59
N ARG A 72 8.91 -9.78 -3.45
CA ARG A 72 9.94 -9.73 -2.42
C ARG A 72 9.43 -9.30 -1.06
N PHE A 73 8.16 -8.92 -0.98
CA PHE A 73 7.55 -8.50 0.27
C PHE A 73 6.06 -8.79 0.23
N THR A 74 5.47 -8.97 1.41
CA THR A 74 4.06 -9.32 1.57
C THR A 74 3.36 -8.29 2.43
N ILE A 75 2.24 -7.79 1.95
CA ILE A 75 1.34 -6.94 2.72
C ILE A 75 0.33 -7.83 3.43
N HIS A 76 0.15 -7.61 4.73
CA HIS A 76 -0.86 -8.27 5.53
C HIS A 76 -1.86 -7.27 6.01
N ILE A 77 -3.13 -7.52 5.71
CA ILE A 77 -4.24 -6.66 6.12
C ILE A 77 -5.07 -7.45 7.14
N ASP A 78 -5.20 -6.88 8.33
CA ASP A 78 -5.99 -7.46 9.40
C ASP A 78 -6.91 -6.35 9.91
N ASP A 79 -8.15 -6.32 9.43
CA ASP A 79 -9.09 -5.23 9.62
C ASP A 79 -8.48 -3.90 9.17
N GLU A 80 -8.26 -2.98 10.10
CA GLU A 80 -7.64 -1.68 9.80
C GLU A 80 -6.13 -1.69 9.97
N ASN A 81 -5.57 -2.80 10.46
CA ASN A 81 -4.14 -2.91 10.70
C ASN A 81 -3.45 -3.42 9.44
N ILE A 82 -2.45 -2.69 9.02
CA ILE A 82 -1.65 -3.04 7.86
C ILE A 82 -0.22 -3.21 8.31
N ARG A 83 0.37 -4.34 7.98
CA ARG A 83 1.79 -4.59 8.25
C ARG A 83 2.45 -5.15 7.02
N ILE A 84 3.75 -5.02 6.96
CA ILE A 84 4.55 -5.53 5.87
C ILE A 84 5.56 -6.54 6.41
N ASP A 85 5.70 -7.63 5.67
CA ASP A 85 6.79 -8.58 5.84
C ASP A 85 7.73 -8.36 4.66
N ASN A 86 8.82 -7.63 4.90
CA ASN A 86 9.75 -7.31 3.83
C ASN A 86 11.12 -7.90 4.12
N ARG A 87 11.77 -8.42 3.06
CA ARG A 87 13.12 -8.96 3.14
C ARG A 87 14.12 -8.08 2.40
N ILE A 88 13.72 -6.87 2.07
CA ILE A 88 14.55 -5.93 1.33
C ILE A 88 15.48 -5.20 2.27
N ASN A 89 14.97 -4.76 3.41
CA ASN A 89 15.76 -4.09 4.44
C ASN A 89 15.18 -4.43 5.82
N ARG A 90 15.76 -3.85 6.88
CA ARG A 90 15.33 -4.11 8.27
C ARG A 90 14.56 -2.94 8.87
N ASN A 91 14.14 -2.00 8.06
CA ASN A 91 13.40 -0.84 8.56
C ASN A 91 11.94 -1.21 8.80
N PHE A 92 11.31 -0.46 9.67
CA PHE A 92 9.88 -0.58 9.93
C PHE A 92 9.14 0.45 9.09
N TYR A 93 7.97 0.07 8.58
CA TYR A 93 7.16 0.93 7.75
C TYR A 93 5.74 0.96 8.27
N TYR A 94 5.10 2.11 8.12
CA TYR A 94 3.74 2.36 8.53
C TYR A 94 2.94 2.79 7.32
N PHE A 95 1.65 2.47 7.33
CA PHE A 95 0.77 2.73 6.21
C PHE A 95 -0.47 3.47 6.69
N LYS A 96 -0.96 4.37 5.86
CA LYS A 96 -2.25 5.01 6.04
C LYS A 96 -2.99 4.97 4.71
N GLU A 97 -4.27 4.61 4.78
CA GLU A 97 -5.13 4.57 3.61
C GLU A 97 -6.15 5.68 3.67
N TYR A 98 -6.49 6.21 2.50
CA TYR A 98 -7.54 7.22 2.34
C TYR A 98 -8.43 6.82 1.18
N ASP A 99 -9.74 6.99 1.34
CA ASP A 99 -10.71 6.78 0.28
C ASP A 99 -11.09 8.15 -0.31
N VAL A 100 -10.94 8.29 -1.61
CA VAL A 100 -11.16 9.56 -2.30
C VAL A 100 -11.97 9.31 -3.56
N SER A 101 -13.28 9.51 -3.48
CA SER A 101 -14.19 9.53 -4.65
C SER A 101 -13.97 8.36 -5.62
N GLY A 102 -13.98 7.12 -5.10
CA GLY A 102 -13.80 5.92 -5.93
C GLY A 102 -12.35 5.52 -6.18
N TYR A 103 -11.41 6.25 -5.60
CA TYR A 103 -9.99 5.93 -5.63
C TYR A 103 -9.54 5.44 -4.26
N LYS A 104 -8.53 4.59 -4.28
CA LYS A 104 -7.79 4.20 -3.08
C LYS A 104 -6.46 4.91 -3.10
N LEU A 105 -6.14 5.63 -2.02
CA LEU A 105 -4.86 6.28 -1.87
C LEU A 105 -4.15 5.68 -0.68
N SER A 106 -2.90 5.26 -0.86
CA SER A 106 -2.10 4.66 0.20
C SER A 106 -0.82 5.45 0.39
N VAL A 107 -0.43 5.63 1.65
CA VAL A 107 0.80 6.31 2.04
C VAL A 107 1.64 5.37 2.86
N CYS A 108 2.92 5.29 2.56
CA CYS A 108 3.90 4.51 3.30
C CYS A 108 5.00 5.43 3.81
N SER A 109 5.37 5.27 5.07
CA SER A 109 6.44 6.07 5.69
C SER A 109 7.09 5.27 6.81
N GLU A 110 8.35 5.60 7.12
CA GLU A 110 9.01 5.10 8.32
C GLU A 110 8.52 5.84 9.58
N ASP A 111 7.77 6.92 9.42
CA ASP A 111 7.16 7.70 10.49
C ASP A 111 5.66 7.43 10.51
N ASN A 112 5.10 7.12 11.69
CA ASN A 112 3.68 6.79 11.81
C ASN A 112 2.78 8.00 12.08
N ARG A 113 3.29 9.21 11.96
CA ARG A 113 2.53 10.44 12.18
C ARG A 113 1.88 10.89 10.89
N PHE A 114 0.73 10.31 10.57
CA PHE A 114 -0.02 10.65 9.36
C PHE A 114 -1.08 11.69 9.65
N SER A 115 -1.40 12.50 8.64
CA SER A 115 -2.59 13.34 8.68
C SER A 115 -3.85 12.46 8.68
N GLU A 116 -4.83 12.79 9.52
CA GLU A 116 -6.07 12.03 9.57
C GLU A 116 -6.93 12.24 8.34
N THR A 117 -6.82 13.40 7.73
CA THR A 117 -7.52 13.76 6.50
C THR A 117 -6.53 14.29 5.49
N LEU A 118 -6.91 14.24 4.21
CA LEU A 118 -6.12 14.84 3.15
C LEU A 118 -6.25 16.35 3.22
N GLU A 119 -5.12 17.04 3.09
CA GLU A 119 -5.05 18.48 3.09
C GLU A 119 -4.36 18.94 1.82
N ASP A 120 -4.97 19.90 1.13
CA ASP A 120 -4.36 20.53 -0.03
C ASP A 120 -3.38 21.59 0.43
N THR A 121 -2.15 21.49 -0.03
CA THR A 121 -1.12 22.48 0.21
C THR A 121 -0.86 23.23 -1.10
N LYS A 122 -1.14 24.48 -1.07
CA LYS A 122 -0.93 25.32 -2.27
C LYS A 122 0.27 26.19 -2.14
#